data_671066e8b95206e580da30b0100b3043
#
_entry.id   671066e8b95206e580da30b0100b3043
#
_cell.length_a   1.000
_cell.length_b   1.000
_cell.length_c   1.000
_cell.angle_alpha   90.00
_cell.angle_beta   90.00
_cell.angle_gamma   90.00
#
_symmetry.space_group_name_H-M   'P 1'
#
loop_
_entity.id
_entity.type
_entity.pdbx_description
1 polymer ?
#
loop_
_entity_poly.entity_id
_entity_poly.type
_entity_poly.pdbx_seq_one_letter_code
_entity_poly.pdbx_strand_id
1 'polypeptide(L)'
;MNRLSEALPKPTESELELLRILWAIEPATVREIHDAFNNEAFNKERASGYTTTLKLLQIMTAKRLVVRDEANRAHVYRAAISQNAMQSKILKDLSMRLFAGSAAQLAMHALAMEPASATELEGIRALIDSKRNSSDSRSTRKERQ
;
A
#
# COMPACT_ATOMS: atom_id res chain seq x y z
N MET A 1 -1.81 7.47 -20.27
CA MET A 1 -3.18 7.00 -20.00
C MET A 1 -3.12 5.61 -19.41
N ASN A 2 -3.18 5.51 -18.11
CA ASN A 2 -3.22 4.23 -17.44
C ASN A 2 -4.65 3.88 -17.03
N ARG A 3 -5.37 3.28 -17.95
CA ARG A 3 -6.69 2.69 -17.67
C ARG A 3 -6.62 1.58 -16.61
N LEU A 4 -5.41 1.07 -16.33
CA LEU A 4 -5.18 0.01 -15.34
C LEU A 4 -5.21 0.52 -13.89
N SER A 5 -4.98 1.80 -13.64
CA SER A 5 -5.02 2.34 -12.28
C SER A 5 -6.43 2.69 -11.80
N GLU A 6 -7.36 2.91 -12.73
CA GLU A 6 -8.76 3.20 -12.40
C GLU A 6 -9.60 1.95 -12.14
N ALA A 7 -9.13 0.78 -12.57
CA ALA A 7 -9.90 -0.45 -12.56
C ALA A 7 -9.63 -1.37 -11.36
N LEU A 8 -8.70 -1.01 -10.47
CA LEU A 8 -8.45 -1.81 -9.27
C LEU A 8 -9.52 -1.50 -8.22
N PRO A 9 -10.32 -2.49 -7.80
CA PRO A 9 -11.30 -2.28 -6.75
C PRO A 9 -10.57 -1.92 -5.46
N LYS A 10 -11.18 -1.04 -4.68
CA LYS A 10 -10.66 -0.63 -3.39
C LYS A 10 -10.64 -1.83 -2.44
N PRO A 11 -9.51 -2.19 -1.84
CA PRO A 11 -9.48 -3.27 -0.88
C PRO A 11 -10.28 -2.92 0.38
N THR A 12 -10.95 -3.90 0.95
CA THR A 12 -11.53 -3.80 2.28
C THR A 12 -10.41 -3.76 3.32
N GLU A 13 -10.75 -3.44 4.57
CA GLU A 13 -9.80 -3.41 5.67
C GLU A 13 -9.09 -4.76 5.85
N SER A 14 -9.85 -5.86 5.86
CA SER A 14 -9.30 -7.21 5.99
C SER A 14 -8.43 -7.60 4.79
N GLU A 15 -8.83 -7.23 3.59
CA GLU A 15 -8.05 -7.47 2.38
C GLU A 15 -6.72 -6.70 2.42
N LEU A 16 -6.73 -5.46 2.91
CA LEU A 16 -5.52 -4.67 3.05
C LEU A 16 -4.55 -5.28 4.08
N GLU A 17 -5.08 -5.80 5.17
CA GLU A 17 -4.27 -6.54 6.17
C GLU A 17 -3.60 -7.76 5.54
N LEU A 18 -4.33 -8.55 4.74
CA LEU A 18 -3.77 -9.69 4.02
C LEU A 18 -2.71 -9.26 3.00
N LEU A 19 -2.92 -8.16 2.30
CA LEU A 19 -1.92 -7.61 1.39
C LEU A 19 -0.65 -7.22 2.12
N ARG A 20 -0.74 -6.60 3.30
CA ARG A 20 0.43 -6.27 4.12
C ARG A 20 1.24 -7.51 4.47
N ILE A 21 0.57 -8.59 4.83
CA ILE A 21 1.22 -9.87 5.11
C ILE A 21 1.91 -10.40 3.85
N LEU A 22 1.19 -10.43 2.72
CA LEU A 22 1.74 -10.91 1.46
C LEU A 22 2.99 -10.15 1.03
N TRP A 23 2.99 -8.83 1.13
CA TRP A 23 4.17 -8.03 0.77
C TRP A 23 5.39 -8.37 1.61
N ALA A 24 5.19 -8.88 2.82
CA ALA A 24 6.29 -9.29 3.70
C ALA A 24 6.81 -10.71 3.42
N ILE A 25 5.91 -11.64 3.03
CA ILE A 25 6.24 -13.07 2.94
C ILE A 25 6.04 -13.70 1.56
N GLU A 26 5.55 -12.95 0.56
CA GLU A 26 5.25 -13.50 -0.77
C GLU A 26 6.48 -14.09 -1.47
N PRO A 27 6.36 -15.19 -2.22
CA PRO A 27 5.15 -15.96 -2.43
C PRO A 27 4.83 -16.86 -1.23
N ALA A 28 3.55 -17.04 -0.91
CA ALA A 28 3.13 -17.79 0.28
C ALA A 28 1.91 -18.66 0.02
N THR A 29 1.86 -19.79 0.72
CA THR A 29 0.70 -20.68 0.72
C THR A 29 -0.41 -20.10 1.60
N VAL A 30 -1.65 -20.62 1.44
CA VAL A 30 -2.78 -20.23 2.28
C VAL A 30 -2.45 -20.45 3.77
N ARG A 31 -1.79 -21.56 4.09
CA ARG A 31 -1.42 -21.85 5.48
C ARG A 31 -0.45 -20.85 6.06
N GLU A 32 0.58 -20.51 5.30
CA GLU A 32 1.56 -19.50 5.73
C GLU A 32 0.92 -18.14 5.95
N ILE A 33 0.03 -17.75 5.04
CA ILE A 33 -0.73 -16.50 5.13
C ILE A 33 -1.67 -16.53 6.35
N HIS A 34 -2.38 -17.63 6.54
CA HIS A 34 -3.30 -17.81 7.66
C HIS A 34 -2.58 -17.76 8.99
N ASP A 35 -1.45 -18.46 9.12
CA ASP A 35 -0.66 -18.46 10.35
C ASP A 35 -0.13 -17.07 10.67
N ALA A 36 0.37 -16.35 9.66
CA ALA A 36 0.84 -14.98 9.82
C ALA A 36 -0.30 -14.02 10.21
N PHE A 37 -1.46 -14.19 9.60
CA PHE A 37 -2.65 -13.37 9.88
C PHE A 37 -3.15 -13.53 11.32
N ASN A 38 -3.11 -14.75 11.84
CA ASN A 38 -3.55 -15.04 13.22
C ASN A 38 -2.47 -14.73 14.28
N ASN A 39 -1.20 -14.74 13.89
CA ASN A 39 -0.07 -14.44 14.80
C ASN A 39 0.20 -12.96 14.98
N GLU A 40 -0.31 -12.10 14.10
CA GLU A 40 -0.16 -10.66 14.27
C GLU A 40 -0.95 -10.19 15.51
N ALA A 41 -0.24 -9.54 16.43
CA ALA A 41 -0.76 -9.13 17.74
C ALA A 41 -1.98 -8.21 17.68
N PHE A 42 -2.28 -7.66 16.51
CA PHE A 42 -3.41 -6.77 16.28
C PHE A 42 -4.76 -7.51 16.20
N ASN A 43 -4.75 -8.83 16.03
CA ASN A 43 -5.95 -9.58 15.66
C ASN A 43 -6.34 -10.72 16.57
N LYS A 44 -5.91 -10.72 17.82
CA LYS A 44 -6.37 -11.76 18.78
C LYS A 44 -7.89 -11.79 18.93
N GLU A 45 -8.56 -10.68 18.70
CA GLU A 45 -10.02 -10.59 18.74
C GLU A 45 -10.68 -10.97 17.40
N ARG A 46 -9.91 -10.99 16.32
CA ARG A 46 -10.39 -11.32 14.96
C ARG A 46 -9.80 -12.62 14.42
N ALA A 47 -9.29 -13.48 15.30
CA ALA A 47 -8.77 -14.78 14.88
C ALA A 47 -9.85 -15.51 14.08
N SER A 48 -9.62 -15.64 12.78
CA SER A 48 -10.54 -16.29 11.87
C SER A 48 -10.04 -17.69 11.53
N GLY A 49 -10.97 -18.57 11.19
CA GLY A 49 -10.64 -19.92 10.75
C GLY A 49 -9.94 -19.92 9.37
N TYR A 50 -9.26 -21.02 9.08
CA TYR A 50 -8.61 -21.26 7.81
C TYR A 50 -9.53 -21.02 6.60
N THR A 51 -10.79 -21.47 6.72
CA THR A 51 -11.80 -21.29 5.67
C THR A 51 -12.07 -19.82 5.36
N THR A 52 -12.07 -18.96 6.37
CA THR A 52 -12.25 -17.51 6.20
C THR A 52 -11.09 -16.89 5.43
N THR A 53 -9.86 -17.25 5.79
CA THR A 53 -8.65 -16.81 5.07
C THR A 53 -8.69 -17.24 3.61
N LEU A 54 -9.03 -18.52 3.36
CA LEU A 54 -9.15 -19.05 2.01
C LEU A 54 -10.21 -18.30 1.19
N LYS A 55 -11.37 -18.03 1.80
CA LYS A 55 -12.45 -17.28 1.15
C LYS A 55 -12.04 -15.85 0.82
N LEU A 56 -11.35 -15.18 1.73
CA LEU A 56 -10.81 -13.84 1.47
C LEU A 56 -9.83 -13.85 0.28
N LEU A 57 -8.93 -14.81 0.24
CA LEU A 57 -7.98 -14.95 -0.86
C LEU A 57 -8.68 -15.24 -2.19
N GLN A 58 -9.74 -16.03 -2.20
CA GLN A 58 -10.55 -16.27 -3.37
C GLN A 58 -11.23 -14.99 -3.88
N ILE A 59 -11.80 -14.21 -2.98
CA ILE A 59 -12.41 -12.91 -3.31
C ILE A 59 -11.34 -11.95 -3.85
N MET A 60 -10.18 -11.90 -3.20
CA MET A 60 -9.07 -11.03 -3.63
C MET A 60 -8.52 -11.45 -5.00
N THR A 61 -8.50 -12.74 -5.30
CA THR A 61 -8.12 -13.24 -6.62
C THR A 61 -9.11 -12.77 -7.69
N ALA A 62 -10.41 -12.87 -7.41
CA ALA A 62 -11.46 -12.37 -8.30
C ALA A 62 -11.38 -10.86 -8.52
N LYS A 63 -11.03 -10.12 -7.48
CA LYS A 63 -10.82 -8.65 -7.53
C LYS A 63 -9.49 -8.26 -8.17
N ARG A 64 -8.61 -9.21 -8.49
CA ARG A 64 -7.27 -8.97 -9.03
C ARG A 64 -6.34 -8.22 -8.06
N LEU A 65 -6.54 -8.40 -6.77
CA LEU A 65 -5.64 -7.89 -5.74
C LEU A 65 -4.48 -8.85 -5.48
N VAL A 66 -4.70 -10.14 -5.68
CA VAL A 66 -3.70 -11.19 -5.56
C VAL A 66 -3.71 -12.09 -6.80
N VAL A 67 -2.59 -12.75 -7.04
CA VAL A 67 -2.42 -13.74 -8.10
C VAL A 67 -2.10 -15.07 -7.44
N ARG A 68 -2.79 -16.12 -7.89
CA ARG A 68 -2.55 -17.49 -7.46
C ARG A 68 -1.68 -18.21 -8.49
N ASP A 69 -0.56 -18.75 -8.05
CA ASP A 69 0.29 -19.59 -8.87
C ASP A 69 -0.03 -21.07 -8.58
N GLU A 70 -0.44 -21.80 -9.59
CA GLU A 70 -0.83 -23.21 -9.52
C GLU A 70 0.26 -24.15 -10.04
N ALA A 71 1.43 -23.63 -10.41
CA ALA A 71 2.51 -24.41 -11.01
C ALA A 71 3.07 -25.50 -10.09
N ASN A 72 2.88 -25.38 -8.79
CA ASN A 72 3.27 -26.34 -7.78
C ASN A 72 2.04 -26.97 -7.12
N ARG A 73 2.20 -28.16 -6.50
CA ARG A 73 1.10 -28.85 -5.80
C ARG A 73 0.48 -28.00 -4.69
N ALA A 74 1.25 -27.15 -4.03
CA ALA A 74 0.73 -26.17 -3.12
C ALA A 74 0.52 -24.86 -3.88
N HIS A 75 -0.70 -24.37 -3.90
CA HIS A 75 -1.01 -23.07 -4.48
C HIS A 75 -0.35 -21.96 -3.67
N VAL A 76 0.42 -21.11 -4.30
CA VAL A 76 1.03 -19.96 -3.69
C VAL A 76 0.41 -18.66 -4.20
N TYR A 77 0.37 -17.66 -3.35
CA TYR A 77 -0.22 -16.36 -3.63
C TYR A 77 0.83 -15.27 -3.63
N ARG A 78 0.63 -14.30 -4.49
CA ARG A 78 1.42 -13.06 -4.56
C ARG A 78 0.48 -11.88 -4.62
N ALA A 79 0.91 -10.74 -4.11
CA ALA A 79 0.19 -9.49 -4.35
C ALA A 79 0.26 -9.14 -5.84
N ALA A 80 -0.89 -8.81 -6.45
CA ALA A 80 -0.96 -8.37 -7.84
C ALA A 80 -0.52 -6.92 -8.02
N ILE A 81 -0.49 -6.15 -6.92
CA ILE A 81 -0.06 -4.76 -6.89
C ILE A 81 1.04 -4.60 -5.86
N SER A 82 2.07 -3.82 -6.15
CA SER A 82 3.15 -3.55 -5.21
C SER A 82 2.65 -2.73 -4.00
N GLN A 83 3.34 -2.87 -2.88
CA GLN A 83 3.05 -2.09 -1.68
C GLN A 83 3.11 -0.59 -1.97
N ASN A 84 4.15 -0.14 -2.65
CA ASN A 84 4.32 1.27 -3.01
C ASN A 84 3.18 1.80 -3.89
N ALA A 85 2.77 1.02 -4.89
CA ALA A 85 1.68 1.42 -5.78
C ALA A 85 0.34 1.51 -5.04
N MET A 86 0.06 0.58 -4.12
CA MET A 86 -1.15 0.60 -3.30
C MET A 86 -1.13 1.80 -2.33
N GLN A 87 0.00 2.05 -1.68
CA GLN A 87 0.17 3.21 -0.81
C GLN A 87 -0.08 4.50 -1.56
N SER A 88 0.50 4.65 -2.74
CA SER A 88 0.32 5.84 -3.58
C SER A 88 -1.14 6.05 -3.96
N LYS A 89 -1.83 4.98 -4.33
CA LYS A 89 -3.26 5.04 -4.69
C LYS A 89 -4.12 5.47 -3.51
N ILE A 90 -3.92 4.88 -2.36
CA ILE A 90 -4.70 5.19 -1.14
C ILE A 90 -4.43 6.63 -0.69
N LEU A 91 -3.17 7.06 -0.70
CA LEU A 91 -2.81 8.43 -0.33
C LEU A 91 -3.42 9.46 -1.28
N LYS A 92 -3.40 9.17 -2.58
CA LYS A 92 -4.02 10.04 -3.59
C LYS A 92 -5.52 10.18 -3.34
N ASP A 93 -6.23 9.08 -3.14
CA ASP A 93 -7.66 9.08 -2.82
C ASP A 93 -7.94 9.87 -1.56
N LEU A 94 -7.16 9.66 -0.50
CA LEU A 94 -7.32 10.35 0.77
C LEU A 94 -7.09 11.85 0.63
N SER A 95 -6.04 12.25 -0.08
CA SER A 95 -5.74 13.67 -0.31
C SER A 95 -6.86 14.36 -1.09
N MET A 96 -7.45 13.68 -2.07
CA MET A 96 -8.58 14.22 -2.83
C MET A 96 -9.83 14.40 -1.98
N ARG A 97 -10.10 13.45 -1.09
CA ARG A 97 -11.33 13.48 -0.26
C ARG A 97 -11.25 14.43 0.92
N LEU A 98 -10.10 14.50 1.60
CA LEU A 98 -9.96 15.23 2.86
C LEU A 98 -9.14 16.51 2.75
N PHE A 99 -8.28 16.62 1.74
CA PHE A 99 -7.32 17.72 1.63
C PHE A 99 -7.40 18.46 0.30
N ALA A 100 -8.55 18.39 -0.35
CA ALA A 100 -8.80 19.08 -1.63
C ALA A 100 -7.71 18.83 -2.69
N GLY A 101 -7.14 17.63 -2.71
CA GLY A 101 -6.09 17.23 -3.64
C GLY A 101 -4.68 17.59 -3.20
N SER A 102 -4.49 18.17 -2.02
CA SER A 102 -3.17 18.57 -1.54
C SER A 102 -2.49 17.47 -0.73
N ALA A 103 -1.58 16.74 -1.35
CA ALA A 103 -0.71 15.78 -0.66
C ALA A 103 0.20 16.46 0.36
N ALA A 104 0.59 17.71 0.11
CA ALA A 104 1.39 18.50 1.04
C ALA A 104 0.64 18.77 2.36
N GLN A 105 -0.63 19.13 2.28
CA GLN A 105 -1.48 19.32 3.46
C GLN A 105 -1.66 18.03 4.26
N LEU A 106 -1.88 16.92 3.56
CA LEU A 106 -1.94 15.60 4.19
C LEU A 106 -0.65 15.27 4.92
N ALA A 107 0.51 15.49 4.29
CA ALA A 107 1.82 15.21 4.88
C ALA A 107 2.09 16.06 6.12
N MET A 108 1.79 17.36 6.07
CA MET A 108 1.94 18.26 7.21
C MET A 108 1.04 17.86 8.37
N HIS A 109 -0.20 17.49 8.08
CA HIS A 109 -1.14 17.04 9.11
C HIS A 109 -0.68 15.74 9.76
N ALA A 110 -0.24 14.76 8.97
CA ALA A 110 0.27 13.49 9.47
C ALA A 110 1.51 13.68 10.36
N LEU A 111 2.45 14.55 9.95
CA LEU A 111 3.64 14.86 10.73
C LEU A 111 3.31 15.56 12.06
N ALA A 112 2.28 16.38 12.09
CA ALA A 112 1.84 17.07 13.31
C ALA A 112 1.21 16.13 14.33
N MET A 113 0.61 15.02 13.86
CA MET A 113 -0.11 14.08 14.72
C MET A 113 0.80 13.07 15.42
N GLU A 114 1.82 12.60 14.73
CA GLU A 114 2.63 11.48 15.18
C GLU A 114 4.10 11.87 15.33
N PRO A 115 4.78 11.38 16.38
CA PRO A 115 6.20 11.59 16.51
C PRO A 115 6.96 10.83 15.41
N ALA A 116 8.03 11.42 14.91
CA ALA A 116 8.92 10.83 13.95
C ALA A 116 10.32 10.66 14.51
N SER A 117 11.02 9.60 14.12
CA SER A 117 12.40 9.38 14.51
C SER A 117 13.34 10.40 13.84
N ALA A 118 14.55 10.56 14.39
CA ALA A 118 15.56 11.43 13.79
C ALA A 118 15.90 11.01 12.34
N THR A 119 15.96 9.71 12.07
CA THR A 119 16.21 9.16 10.73
C THR A 119 15.06 9.49 9.77
N GLU A 120 13.83 9.34 10.22
CA GLU A 120 12.65 9.68 9.43
C GLU A 120 12.60 11.18 9.11
N LEU A 121 12.87 12.04 10.10
CA LEU A 121 12.92 13.48 9.90
C LEU A 121 14.01 13.90 8.90
N GLU A 122 15.19 13.27 8.96
CA GLU A 122 16.25 13.49 7.96
C GLU A 122 15.79 13.09 6.55
N GLY A 123 15.10 11.97 6.41
CA GLY A 123 14.53 11.52 5.13
C GLY A 123 13.51 12.51 4.58
N ILE A 124 12.64 13.03 5.44
CA ILE A 124 11.63 14.04 5.08
C ILE A 124 12.31 15.33 4.62
N ARG A 125 13.32 15.77 5.36
CA ARG A 125 14.09 16.97 5.02
C ARG A 125 14.78 16.83 3.66
N ALA A 126 15.42 15.70 3.40
CA ALA A 126 16.04 15.39 2.11
C ALA A 126 15.03 15.42 0.96
N LEU A 127 13.83 14.89 1.19
CA LEU A 127 12.75 14.91 0.21
C LEU A 127 12.29 16.34 -0.10
N ILE A 128 12.15 17.19 0.91
CA ILE A 128 11.79 18.60 0.76
C ILE A 128 12.84 19.33 -0.08
N ASP A 129 14.11 19.15 0.23
CA ASP A 129 15.22 19.78 -0.50
C ASP A 129 15.26 19.33 -1.97
N SER A 130 15.05 18.04 -2.23
CA SER A 130 14.94 17.49 -3.58
C SER A 130 13.81 18.13 -4.39
N LYS A 131 12.65 18.33 -3.78
CA LYS A 131 11.50 18.96 -4.44
C LYS A 131 11.73 20.44 -4.75
N ARG A 132 12.40 21.18 -3.86
CA ARG A 132 12.77 22.59 -4.08
C ARG A 132 13.73 22.72 -5.26
N ASN A 133 14.77 21.90 -5.30
CA ASN A 133 15.74 21.91 -6.38
C ASN A 133 15.11 21.57 -7.74
N SER A 134 14.15 20.67 -7.78
CA SER A 134 13.41 20.32 -8.98
C SER A 134 12.51 21.46 -9.47
N SER A 135 11.96 22.26 -8.57
CA SER A 135 11.12 23.41 -8.89
C SER A 135 11.97 24.54 -9.50
N ASP A 136 13.13 24.80 -8.92
CA ASP A 136 14.05 25.83 -9.41
C ASP A 136 14.59 25.51 -10.81
N SER A 137 14.89 24.24 -11.06
CA SER A 137 15.35 23.78 -12.39
C SER A 137 14.29 23.95 -13.48
N ARG A 138 13.00 23.84 -13.12
CA ARG A 138 11.88 24.07 -14.06
C ARG A 138 11.66 25.55 -14.34
N SER A 139 11.84 26.39 -13.34
CA SER A 139 11.69 27.85 -13.47
C SER A 139 12.75 28.44 -14.41
N THR A 140 14.00 28.05 -14.22
CA THR A 140 15.11 28.51 -15.07
C THR A 140 15.01 28.04 -16.52
N ARG A 141 14.39 26.90 -16.77
CA ARG A 141 14.17 26.40 -18.14
C ARG A 141 13.06 27.15 -18.87
N LYS A 142 12.09 27.71 -18.16
CA LYS A 142 10.99 28.46 -18.74
C LYS A 142 11.36 29.89 -19.09
N GLU A 143 12.36 30.45 -18.41
CA GLU A 143 12.89 31.81 -18.70
C GLU A 143 13.90 31.85 -19.85
N ARG A 144 14.40 30.70 -20.31
CA ARG A 144 15.36 30.61 -21.42
C ARG A 144 14.71 30.29 -22.78
N GLN A 145 13.40 30.23 -22.86
CA GLN A 145 12.66 30.13 -24.12
C GLN A 145 11.89 31.42 -24.37
#